data_d801bd97bcb04211786e85787323eadc
#
_entry.id   d801bd97bcb04211786e85787323eadc
#
_cell.length_a   1.000
_cell.length_b   1.000
_cell.length_c   1.000
_cell.angle_alpha   90.00
_cell.angle_beta   90.00
_cell.angle_gamma   90.00
#
_symmetry.space_group_name_H-M   'P 1'
#
loop_
_entity.id
_entity.type
_entity.pdbx_description
1 polymer ?
#
loop_
_entity_poly.entity_id
_entity_poly.type
_entity_poly.pdbx_seq_one_letter_code
_entity_poly.pdbx_strand_id
1 'polypeptide(L)'
;MRENISLIKILKNCPNDEVFYSPAFGNVHISVDLNNIILYSTTNVFLIRLNYNGCINNEGECMVFPSKDQRDWSKFTAPWYKKDRFDPKTLKPFDKVLVKQCDIWHPDFYSCYIEDDDSHVCSGLKDYYFCIPYNDDTKHLAGTKDEAPEYYRYWED
;
A
#
# COMPACT_ATOMS: atom_id res chain seq x y z
N MET A 1 -2.54 16.71 -7.65
CA MET A 1 -3.58 16.26 -6.68
C MET A 1 -2.89 15.46 -5.59
N ARG A 2 -2.98 15.89 -4.37
CA ARG A 2 -2.52 15.06 -3.25
C ARG A 2 -3.52 13.92 -3.11
N GLU A 3 -3.10 12.70 -3.31
CA GLU A 3 -3.91 11.54 -2.96
C GLU A 3 -4.27 11.66 -1.48
N ASN A 4 -5.56 11.69 -1.17
CA ASN A 4 -6.04 11.57 0.20
C ASN A 4 -5.72 10.14 0.67
N ILE A 5 -4.53 9.97 1.25
CA ILE A 5 -4.16 8.70 1.86
C ILE A 5 -5.11 8.50 3.04
N SER A 6 -5.94 7.50 2.95
CA SER A 6 -6.85 7.14 4.06
C SER A 6 -6.03 6.83 5.31
N LEU A 7 -6.34 7.47 6.44
CA LEU A 7 -5.64 7.26 7.70
C LEU A 7 -5.60 5.78 8.11
N ILE A 8 -6.67 5.04 7.82
CA ILE A 8 -6.74 3.61 8.12
C ILE A 8 -5.65 2.80 7.38
N LYS A 9 -5.27 3.20 6.16
CA LYS A 9 -4.18 2.54 5.43
C LYS A 9 -2.83 2.75 6.11
N ILE A 10 -2.58 3.95 6.61
CA ILE A 10 -1.35 4.26 7.35
C ILE A 10 -1.27 3.42 8.63
N LEU A 11 -2.39 3.21 9.32
CA LEU A 11 -2.46 2.56 10.62
C LEU A 11 -2.63 1.04 10.57
N LYS A 12 -2.94 0.45 9.43
CA LYS A 12 -3.33 -0.96 9.30
C LYS A 12 -2.31 -1.96 9.88
N ASN A 13 -1.02 -1.67 9.77
CA ASN A 13 0.05 -2.54 10.28
C ASN A 13 0.80 -1.89 11.45
N CYS A 14 0.17 -0.94 12.12
CA CYS A 14 0.76 -0.23 13.24
C CYS A 14 1.03 -1.20 14.40
N PRO A 15 2.23 -1.18 15.00
CA PRO A 15 2.50 -1.92 16.23
C PRO A 15 1.55 -1.52 17.36
N ASN A 16 1.13 -2.47 18.18
CA ASN A 16 0.16 -2.23 19.28
C ASN A 16 0.71 -1.34 20.40
N ASP A 17 2.03 -1.22 20.50
CA ASP A 17 2.74 -0.41 21.50
C ASP A 17 3.11 0.98 21.00
N GLU A 18 2.79 1.31 19.75
CA GLU A 18 3.01 2.65 19.20
C GLU A 18 2.10 3.67 19.89
N VAL A 19 2.66 4.83 20.21
CA VAL A 19 1.94 5.90 20.93
C VAL A 19 1.61 7.04 19.98
N PHE A 20 0.33 7.40 19.95
CA PHE A 20 -0.21 8.54 19.22
C PHE A 20 -0.80 9.57 20.19
N TYR A 21 -1.27 10.67 19.66
CA TYR A 21 -1.86 11.74 20.45
C TYR A 21 -3.31 12.01 20.05
N SER A 22 -4.17 12.14 21.04
CA SER A 22 -5.54 12.61 20.87
C SER A 22 -5.75 13.90 21.70
N PRO A 23 -6.32 14.95 21.10
CA PRO A 23 -6.65 16.18 21.86
C PRO A 23 -7.59 15.94 23.03
N ALA A 24 -8.46 14.92 22.94
CA ALA A 24 -9.42 14.57 23.97
C ALA A 24 -8.85 13.67 25.08
N PHE A 25 -7.88 12.79 24.75
CA PHE A 25 -7.44 11.72 25.66
C PHE A 25 -5.93 11.74 25.96
N GLY A 26 -5.16 12.65 25.33
CA GLY A 26 -3.70 12.65 25.46
C GLY A 26 -3.04 11.52 24.66
N ASN A 27 -2.06 10.86 25.25
CA ASN A 27 -1.36 9.73 24.62
C ASN A 27 -2.27 8.50 24.57
N VAL A 28 -2.35 7.88 23.40
CA VAL A 28 -3.22 6.74 23.11
C VAL A 28 -2.51 5.66 22.31
N HIS A 29 -2.96 4.42 22.44
CA HIS A 29 -2.66 3.33 21.52
C HIS A 29 -3.80 3.15 20.52
N ILE A 30 -3.52 2.55 19.38
CA ILE A 30 -4.47 2.36 18.28
C ILE A 30 -4.57 0.89 17.92
N SER A 31 -5.80 0.46 17.62
CA SER A 31 -6.08 -0.78 16.91
C SER A 31 -6.97 -0.49 15.70
N VAL A 32 -6.78 -1.22 14.62
CA VAL A 32 -7.60 -1.12 13.41
C VAL A 32 -8.48 -2.35 13.31
N ASP A 33 -9.78 -2.14 13.21
CA ASP A 33 -10.78 -3.20 13.04
C ASP A 33 -11.66 -2.87 11.83
N LEU A 34 -11.55 -3.68 10.77
CA LEU A 34 -12.22 -3.47 9.48
C LEU A 34 -11.97 -2.06 8.94
N ASN A 35 -12.97 -1.19 9.02
CA ASN A 35 -12.90 0.20 8.57
C ASN A 35 -12.93 1.21 9.72
N ASN A 36 -12.63 0.77 10.94
CA ASN A 36 -12.64 1.62 12.11
C ASN A 36 -11.27 1.70 12.78
N ILE A 37 -11.02 2.85 13.38
CA ILE A 37 -9.85 3.10 14.23
C ILE A 37 -10.34 3.11 15.67
N ILE A 38 -9.73 2.29 16.51
CA ILE A 38 -10.11 2.18 17.92
C ILE A 38 -8.98 2.76 18.76
N LEU A 39 -9.30 3.73 19.60
CA LEU A 39 -8.35 4.32 20.54
C LEU A 39 -8.45 3.62 21.89
N TYR A 40 -7.29 3.32 22.46
CA TYR A 40 -7.09 2.78 23.80
C TYR A 40 -6.21 3.72 24.61
N SER A 41 -6.41 3.77 25.91
CA SER A 41 -5.45 4.41 26.80
C SER A 41 -4.10 3.67 26.78
N THR A 42 -3.05 4.30 27.28
CA THR A 42 -1.73 3.65 27.44
C THR A 42 -1.75 2.46 28.41
N THR A 43 -2.84 2.29 29.16
CA THR A 43 -3.12 1.11 30.00
C THR A 43 -4.09 0.11 29.35
N ASN A 44 -4.30 0.22 28.03
CA ASN A 44 -5.15 -0.66 27.21
C ASN A 44 -6.65 -0.64 27.57
N VAL A 45 -7.13 0.47 28.10
CA VAL A 45 -8.58 0.67 28.32
C VAL A 45 -9.18 1.28 27.06
N PHE A 46 -10.27 0.69 26.55
CA PHE A 46 -11.03 1.22 25.42
C PHE A 46 -11.49 2.66 25.72
N LEU A 47 -11.27 3.55 24.77
CA LEU A 47 -11.68 4.95 24.85
C LEU A 47 -12.80 5.28 23.85
N ILE A 48 -12.55 5.12 22.58
CA ILE A 48 -13.49 5.48 21.51
C ILE A 48 -13.22 4.72 20.21
N ARG A 49 -14.27 4.55 19.42
CA ARG A 49 -14.19 4.07 18.03
C ARG A 49 -14.35 5.25 17.07
N LEU A 50 -13.42 5.37 16.13
CA LEU A 50 -13.42 6.39 15.08
C LEU A 50 -13.64 5.74 13.72
N ASN A 51 -14.07 6.53 12.73
CA ASN A 51 -14.16 6.07 11.34
C ASN A 51 -12.77 5.93 10.68
N TYR A 52 -12.74 5.54 9.41
CA TYR A 52 -11.52 5.33 8.62
C TYR A 52 -10.64 6.58 8.45
N ASN A 53 -11.17 7.77 8.70
CA ASN A 53 -10.44 9.05 8.67
C ASN A 53 -10.01 9.54 10.07
N GLY A 54 -10.27 8.77 11.12
CA GLY A 54 -9.93 9.15 12.50
C GLY A 54 -10.91 10.15 13.11
N CYS A 55 -12.15 10.25 12.61
CA CYS A 55 -13.18 11.14 13.08
C CYS A 55 -14.31 10.36 13.78
N ILE A 56 -15.03 11.03 14.68
CA ILE A 56 -16.20 10.42 15.36
C ILE A 56 -17.33 10.16 14.36
N ASN A 57 -17.51 11.07 13.42
CA ASN A 57 -18.49 10.98 12.34
C ASN A 57 -17.89 11.51 11.02
N ASN A 58 -18.64 11.43 9.91
CA ASN A 58 -18.15 11.82 8.60
C ASN A 58 -17.90 13.34 8.43
N GLU A 59 -18.42 14.16 9.31
CA GLU A 59 -18.29 15.62 9.27
C GLU A 59 -17.42 16.17 10.41
N GLY A 60 -16.89 15.29 11.27
CA GLY A 60 -16.09 15.67 12.42
C GLY A 60 -14.63 15.92 12.12
N GLU A 61 -13.96 16.56 13.05
CA GLU A 61 -12.51 16.73 13.01
C GLU A 61 -11.79 15.42 13.38
N CYS A 62 -10.58 15.26 12.88
CA CYS A 62 -9.72 14.13 13.22
C CYS A 62 -9.37 14.19 14.71
N MET A 63 -9.53 13.07 15.41
CA MET A 63 -9.35 12.93 16.85
C MET A 63 -8.04 12.25 17.25
N VAL A 64 -7.20 11.91 16.28
CA VAL A 64 -5.91 11.25 16.52
C VAL A 64 -4.83 11.79 15.57
N PHE A 65 -3.64 11.99 16.11
CA PHE A 65 -2.50 12.57 15.41
C PHE A 65 -1.22 11.79 15.71
N PRO A 66 -0.18 11.89 14.84
CA PRO A 66 1.11 11.25 15.10
C PRO A 66 1.73 11.61 16.44
N SER A 67 1.66 12.89 16.84
CA SER A 67 2.09 13.38 18.14
C SER A 67 1.39 14.69 18.49
N LYS A 68 1.61 15.19 19.70
CA LYS A 68 1.08 16.49 20.12
C LYS A 68 1.55 17.63 19.20
N ASP A 69 2.79 17.56 18.74
CA ASP A 69 3.44 18.61 17.95
C ASP A 69 3.31 18.35 16.43
N GLN A 70 3.07 17.12 16.02
CA GLN A 70 2.83 16.75 14.63
C GLN A 70 1.38 16.34 14.42
N ARG A 71 0.59 17.26 13.90
CA ARG A 71 -0.85 17.06 13.64
C ARG A 71 -1.18 16.92 12.15
N ASP A 72 -0.18 16.78 11.31
CA ASP A 72 -0.35 16.61 9.87
C ASP A 72 0.10 15.21 9.43
N TRP A 73 -0.86 14.33 9.19
CA TRP A 73 -0.61 12.98 8.72
C TRP A 73 0.10 12.90 7.37
N SER A 74 -0.03 13.95 6.54
CA SER A 74 0.66 14.00 5.24
C SER A 74 2.18 14.13 5.36
N LYS A 75 2.66 14.57 6.51
CA LYS A 75 4.09 14.74 6.83
C LYS A 75 4.64 13.60 7.70
N PHE A 76 3.77 12.70 8.12
CA PHE A 76 4.15 11.57 8.95
C PHE A 76 4.60 10.40 8.08
N THR A 77 5.80 9.89 8.34
CA THR A 77 6.32 8.68 7.70
C THR A 77 6.26 7.55 8.72
N ALA A 78 5.28 6.67 8.56
CA ALA A 78 5.12 5.51 9.42
C ALA A 78 6.15 4.43 9.06
N PRO A 79 7.01 3.98 10.01
CA PRO A 79 8.00 2.94 9.72
C PRO A 79 7.40 1.60 9.30
N TRP A 80 6.17 1.32 9.74
CA TRP A 80 5.41 0.10 9.40
C TRP A 80 4.56 0.24 8.14
N TYR A 81 4.43 1.44 7.56
CA TYR A 81 3.62 1.66 6.36
C TYR A 81 4.31 1.03 5.16
N LYS A 82 3.77 -0.08 4.71
CA LYS A 82 4.12 -0.63 3.41
C LYS A 82 3.27 0.07 2.36
N LYS A 83 3.92 0.80 1.49
CA LYS A 83 3.28 1.44 0.34
C LYS A 83 2.53 0.36 -0.45
N ASP A 84 1.25 0.63 -0.80
CA ASP A 84 0.51 -0.27 -1.68
C ASP A 84 1.37 -0.53 -2.92
N ARG A 85 1.69 -1.79 -3.20
CA ARG A 85 2.42 -2.18 -4.39
C ARG A 85 1.45 -2.51 -5.51
N PHE A 86 1.96 -2.50 -6.73
CA PHE A 86 1.22 -2.94 -7.89
C PHE A 86 0.70 -4.38 -7.69
N ASP A 87 -0.57 -4.59 -8.00
CA ASP A 87 -1.17 -5.93 -7.98
C ASP A 87 -1.23 -6.46 -9.43
N PRO A 88 -0.44 -7.49 -9.77
CA PRO A 88 -0.41 -8.05 -11.12
C PRO A 88 -1.74 -8.68 -11.56
N LYS A 89 -2.64 -9.01 -10.63
CA LYS A 89 -3.99 -9.51 -10.93
C LYS A 89 -4.90 -8.45 -11.56
N THR A 90 -4.50 -7.17 -11.52
CA THR A 90 -5.22 -6.09 -12.19
C THR A 90 -4.95 -6.01 -13.69
N LEU A 91 -3.94 -6.72 -14.20
CA LEU A 91 -3.66 -6.81 -15.64
C LEU A 91 -4.80 -7.49 -16.38
N LYS A 92 -5.07 -7.00 -17.58
CA LYS A 92 -6.12 -7.53 -18.47
C LYS A 92 -5.50 -8.09 -19.75
N PRO A 93 -6.18 -9.07 -20.39
CA PRO A 93 -5.74 -9.55 -21.70
C PRO A 93 -5.52 -8.42 -22.68
N PHE A 94 -4.42 -8.48 -23.44
CA PHE A 94 -3.92 -7.50 -24.39
C PHE A 94 -3.27 -6.24 -23.81
N ASP A 95 -3.19 -6.09 -22.50
CA ASP A 95 -2.39 -5.05 -21.90
C ASP A 95 -0.92 -5.20 -22.34
N LYS A 96 -0.29 -4.09 -22.72
CA LYS A 96 1.13 -4.09 -22.98
C LYS A 96 1.91 -4.13 -21.68
N VAL A 97 2.82 -5.07 -21.56
CA VAL A 97 3.57 -5.34 -20.33
C VAL A 97 5.08 -5.43 -20.62
N LEU A 98 5.86 -5.39 -19.55
CA LEU A 98 7.25 -5.80 -19.53
C LEU A 98 7.37 -7.10 -18.74
N VAL A 99 8.05 -8.07 -19.32
CA VAL A 99 8.37 -9.35 -18.70
C VAL A 99 9.87 -9.54 -18.61
N LYS A 100 10.34 -10.25 -17.58
CA LYS A 100 11.77 -10.46 -17.36
C LYS A 100 12.17 -11.85 -17.83
N GLN A 101 13.09 -11.91 -18.78
CA GLN A 101 13.68 -13.14 -19.29
C GLN A 101 15.20 -13.02 -19.31
N CYS A 102 15.93 -13.96 -18.71
CA CYS A 102 17.39 -13.91 -18.60
C CYS A 102 17.89 -12.56 -18.02
N ASP A 103 17.21 -12.06 -17.00
CA ASP A 103 17.43 -10.77 -16.32
C ASP A 103 17.18 -9.52 -17.17
N ILE A 104 16.71 -9.65 -18.39
CA ILE A 104 16.42 -8.52 -19.28
C ILE A 104 14.90 -8.34 -19.39
N TRP A 105 14.46 -7.08 -19.34
CA TRP A 105 13.06 -6.71 -19.55
C TRP A 105 12.72 -6.67 -21.03
N HIS A 106 11.65 -7.36 -21.41
CA HIS A 106 11.13 -7.41 -22.78
C HIS A 106 9.68 -6.96 -22.83
N PRO A 107 9.31 -6.10 -23.80
CA PRO A 107 7.91 -5.79 -24.05
C PRO A 107 7.16 -7.04 -24.57
N ASP A 108 5.94 -7.24 -24.03
CA ASP A 108 5.05 -8.31 -24.48
C ASP A 108 3.59 -7.88 -24.26
N PHE A 109 2.65 -8.74 -24.62
CA PHE A 109 1.22 -8.54 -24.37
C PHE A 109 0.70 -9.60 -23.41
N TYR A 110 0.01 -9.14 -22.39
CA TYR A 110 -0.52 -9.99 -21.33
C TYR A 110 -1.68 -10.87 -21.84
N SER A 111 -1.74 -12.11 -21.39
CA SER A 111 -2.83 -13.04 -21.67
C SER A 111 -3.61 -13.39 -20.40
N CYS A 112 -2.99 -14.08 -19.45
CA CYS A 112 -3.64 -14.49 -18.21
C CYS A 112 -2.63 -14.78 -17.09
N TYR A 113 -3.16 -14.98 -15.89
CA TYR A 113 -2.42 -15.40 -14.70
C TYR A 113 -2.72 -16.87 -14.40
N ILE A 114 -1.69 -17.64 -14.02
CA ILE A 114 -1.83 -19.03 -13.58
C ILE A 114 -1.57 -19.07 -12.08
N GLU A 115 -2.61 -19.36 -11.30
CA GLU A 115 -2.55 -19.37 -9.84
C GLU A 115 -1.64 -20.49 -9.29
N ASP A 116 -1.65 -21.66 -9.91
CA ASP A 116 -0.91 -22.83 -9.44
C ASP A 116 0.61 -22.62 -9.49
N ASP A 117 1.10 -21.85 -10.45
CA ASP A 117 2.52 -21.60 -10.67
C ASP A 117 2.96 -20.17 -10.29
N ASP A 118 2.03 -19.32 -9.86
CA ASP A 118 2.24 -17.89 -9.61
C ASP A 118 2.94 -17.19 -10.81
N SER A 119 2.50 -17.53 -12.02
CA SER A 119 3.11 -17.07 -13.26
C SER A 119 2.14 -16.32 -14.17
N HIS A 120 2.71 -15.52 -15.06
CA HIS A 120 1.98 -14.70 -16.02
C HIS A 120 2.23 -15.21 -17.44
N VAL A 121 1.17 -15.56 -18.14
CA VAL A 121 1.24 -15.96 -19.55
C VAL A 121 1.09 -14.74 -20.44
N CYS A 122 1.99 -14.61 -21.41
CA CYS A 122 1.97 -13.55 -22.41
C CYS A 122 1.83 -14.10 -23.82
N SER A 123 1.85 -13.23 -24.82
CA SER A 123 1.74 -13.63 -26.23
C SER A 123 2.88 -14.59 -26.58
N GLY A 124 2.61 -15.70 -27.21
CA GLY A 124 3.61 -16.72 -27.52
C GLY A 124 3.67 -17.87 -26.51
N LEU A 125 2.71 -17.94 -25.57
CA LEU A 125 2.52 -19.03 -24.61
C LEU A 125 3.72 -19.29 -23.70
N LYS A 126 4.48 -18.22 -23.38
CA LYS A 126 5.57 -18.26 -22.40
C LYS A 126 5.08 -17.77 -21.06
N ASP A 127 5.59 -18.39 -20.01
CA ASP A 127 5.28 -18.08 -18.62
C ASP A 127 6.41 -17.22 -18.03
N TYR A 128 6.01 -16.18 -17.28
CA TYR A 128 6.95 -15.26 -16.63
C TYR A 128 6.54 -15.06 -15.17
N TYR A 129 7.53 -15.04 -14.28
CA TYR A 129 7.31 -14.70 -12.87
C TYR A 129 7.22 -13.17 -12.63
N PHE A 130 7.92 -12.39 -13.46
CA PHE A 130 7.96 -10.94 -13.35
C PHE A 130 7.25 -10.32 -14.55
N CYS A 131 6.11 -9.68 -14.29
CA CYS A 131 5.28 -9.04 -15.29
C CYS A 131 4.72 -7.73 -14.73
N ILE A 132 5.10 -6.60 -15.33
CA ILE A 132 4.67 -5.27 -14.93
C ILE A 132 4.07 -4.52 -16.12
N PRO A 133 3.18 -3.53 -15.91
CA PRO A 133 2.61 -2.77 -17.01
C PRO A 133 3.70 -1.98 -17.75
N TYR A 134 3.55 -1.85 -19.05
CA TYR A 134 4.39 -0.97 -19.89
C TYR A 134 3.74 0.41 -19.91
N ASN A 135 4.31 1.37 -19.21
CA ASN A 135 3.82 2.73 -19.10
C ASN A 135 4.98 3.74 -19.00
N ASP A 136 4.68 5.00 -18.74
CA ASP A 136 5.71 6.04 -18.66
C ASP A 136 6.74 5.81 -17.55
N ASP A 137 6.37 5.13 -16.47
CA ASP A 137 7.26 4.83 -15.35
C ASP A 137 8.18 3.63 -15.60
N THR A 138 7.80 2.72 -16.50
CA THR A 138 8.47 1.43 -16.69
C THR A 138 9.07 1.23 -18.07
N LYS A 139 8.62 1.97 -19.10
CA LYS A 139 9.06 1.79 -20.50
C LYS A 139 10.58 1.88 -20.71
N HIS A 140 11.27 2.64 -19.86
CA HIS A 140 12.72 2.79 -19.91
C HIS A 140 13.49 1.51 -19.57
N LEU A 141 12.84 0.55 -18.89
CA LEU A 141 13.43 -0.73 -18.52
C LEU A 141 13.61 -1.67 -19.72
N ALA A 142 12.84 -1.49 -20.80
CA ALA A 142 12.90 -2.36 -21.99
C ALA A 142 14.32 -2.50 -22.52
N GLY A 143 14.81 -3.75 -22.63
CA GLY A 143 16.17 -4.06 -23.05
C GLY A 143 17.25 -3.90 -21.98
N THR A 144 16.89 -3.59 -20.74
CA THR A 144 17.83 -3.40 -19.61
C THR A 144 17.72 -4.51 -18.58
N LYS A 145 18.70 -4.56 -17.67
CA LYS A 145 18.70 -5.38 -16.44
C LYS A 145 18.36 -4.57 -15.20
N ASP A 146 18.00 -3.30 -15.37
CA ASP A 146 17.73 -2.40 -14.26
C ASP A 146 16.57 -2.91 -13.41
N GLU A 147 16.58 -2.52 -12.14
CA GLU A 147 15.49 -2.86 -11.24
C GLU A 147 14.22 -2.07 -11.58
N ALA A 148 13.07 -2.72 -11.48
CA ALA A 148 11.80 -2.03 -11.61
C ALA A 148 11.62 -1.04 -10.44
N PRO A 149 10.87 0.08 -10.64
CA PRO A 149 10.51 0.97 -9.54
C PRO A 149 9.84 0.19 -8.40
N GLU A 150 10.11 0.57 -7.16
CA GLU A 150 9.66 -0.13 -5.95
C GLU A 150 8.16 -0.47 -5.96
N TYR A 151 7.32 0.42 -6.46
CA TYR A 151 5.88 0.21 -6.58
C TYR A 151 5.52 -1.05 -7.38
N TYR A 152 6.29 -1.38 -8.41
CA TYR A 152 6.02 -2.53 -9.30
C TYR A 152 6.67 -3.84 -8.84
N ARG A 153 7.50 -3.81 -7.80
CA ARG A 153 8.21 -4.99 -7.27
C ARG A 153 7.33 -5.79 -6.30
N TYR A 154 6.18 -6.30 -6.78
CA TYR A 154 5.22 -7.07 -5.99
C TYR A 154 5.77 -8.42 -5.47
N TRP A 155 6.88 -8.88 -6.03
CA TRP A 155 7.59 -10.12 -5.61
C TRP A 155 8.52 -9.91 -4.41
N GLU A 156 8.69 -8.70 -3.94
CA GLU A 156 9.47 -8.38 -2.75
C GLU A 156 8.53 -8.17 -1.57
N ASP A 157 8.41 -9.16 -0.69
CA ASP A 157 7.69 -9.06 0.60
C ASP A 157 8.66 -9.00 1.78
#